data_c0b89ed78b313f63715f66ac2df2560d
#
_entry.id   c0b89ed78b313f63715f66ac2df2560d
#
_cell.length_a   1.000
_cell.length_b   1.000
_cell.length_c   1.000
_cell.angle_alpha   90.00
_cell.angle_beta   90.00
_cell.angle_gamma   90.00
#
_symmetry.space_group_name_H-M   'P 1'
#
loop_
_entity.id
_entity.type
_entity.pdbx_description
1 polymer ?
#
loop_
_entity_poly.entity_id
_entity_poly.type
_entity_poly.pdbx_seq_one_letter_code
_entity_poly.pdbx_strand_id
1 'polypeptide(L)'
;VADAVQFLPVDNDGKVTIPQSSQQGKELSSAEQKELKTRMAKLTTELSALQKRKPAREMVQSFDEKSKPTDMKIHIRGNIYQLGAIAPRGVLQVANYGPAPKMPTKASGRLELADWIVDPANPLTARVMANRVWHWLIGEGLVRTVDNFGTTGESPSHPELLDHLAVQFIQQGWSVKKLIRAIALSKTYRLSSARGEQREDPQNRLLAHMNHRRLD
;
A
#
# COMPACT_ATOMS: atom_id res chain seq x y z
N VAL A 1 -22.99 -36.88 -0.03
CA VAL A 1 -23.61 -35.81 0.76
C VAL A 1 -22.56 -34.73 0.83
N ALA A 2 -22.75 -33.68 0.06
CA ALA A 2 -21.80 -32.55 -0.02
C ALA A 2 -22.06 -31.65 1.20
N ASP A 3 -21.08 -31.53 2.08
CA ASP A 3 -21.09 -30.55 3.15
C ASP A 3 -20.95 -29.15 2.53
N ALA A 4 -22.06 -28.41 2.51
CA ALA A 4 -22.04 -27.02 2.13
C ALA A 4 -21.37 -26.21 3.25
N VAL A 5 -20.17 -25.71 3.00
CA VAL A 5 -19.52 -24.73 3.85
C VAL A 5 -20.27 -23.40 3.69
N GLN A 6 -21.03 -23.03 4.69
CA GLN A 6 -21.77 -21.77 4.71
C GLN A 6 -20.88 -20.68 5.31
N PHE A 7 -20.46 -19.70 4.50
CA PHE A 7 -19.77 -18.52 5.01
C PHE A 7 -20.79 -17.58 5.67
N LEU A 8 -20.61 -17.37 6.96
CA LEU A 8 -21.44 -16.40 7.71
C LEU A 8 -20.80 -15.01 7.60
N PRO A 9 -21.59 -13.96 7.33
CA PRO A 9 -21.07 -12.61 7.32
C PRO A 9 -20.63 -12.20 8.73
N VAL A 10 -19.45 -11.61 8.82
CA VAL A 10 -18.90 -11.04 10.05
C VAL A 10 -19.06 -9.53 9.95
N ASP A 11 -19.60 -8.89 10.95
CA ASP A 11 -19.69 -7.44 11.02
C ASP A 11 -18.31 -6.80 11.31
N ASN A 12 -18.24 -5.48 11.20
CA ASN A 12 -17.00 -4.74 11.42
C ASN A 12 -16.42 -4.84 12.84
N ASP A 13 -17.21 -5.35 13.79
CA ASP A 13 -16.81 -5.57 15.18
C ASP A 13 -16.38 -7.03 15.46
N GLY A 14 -16.26 -7.84 14.41
CA GLY A 14 -15.85 -9.23 14.52
C GLY A 14 -16.93 -10.16 15.10
N LYS A 15 -18.18 -9.69 15.18
CA LYS A 15 -19.32 -10.49 15.62
C LYS A 15 -19.94 -11.23 14.45
N VAL A 16 -20.08 -12.54 14.60
CA VAL A 16 -20.77 -13.39 13.62
C VAL A 16 -22.26 -13.16 13.76
N THR A 17 -22.88 -12.55 12.74
CA THR A 17 -24.33 -12.43 12.69
C THR A 17 -24.94 -13.73 12.18
N ILE A 18 -25.49 -14.51 13.06
CA ILE A 18 -26.25 -15.72 12.68
C ILE A 18 -27.61 -15.26 12.16
N PRO A 19 -27.96 -15.53 10.90
CA PRO A 19 -29.31 -15.23 10.42
C PRO A 19 -30.30 -15.99 11.27
N GLN A 20 -31.27 -15.30 11.86
CA GLN A 20 -32.38 -15.94 12.52
C GLN A 20 -33.24 -16.61 11.46
N SER A 21 -32.93 -17.86 11.14
CA SER A 21 -33.87 -18.71 10.43
C SER A 21 -34.98 -19.06 11.41
N SER A 22 -36.19 -18.75 11.02
CA SER A 22 -37.44 -19.20 11.70
C SER A 22 -37.52 -20.72 11.64
N GLN A 23 -36.76 -21.41 12.48
CA GLN A 23 -37.01 -22.81 12.79
C GLN A 23 -37.75 -22.83 14.13
N GLN A 24 -38.99 -23.21 14.06
CA GLN A 24 -39.76 -23.68 15.21
C GLN A 24 -38.89 -24.71 15.94
N GLY A 25 -38.38 -24.31 17.10
CA GLY A 25 -37.51 -25.13 17.91
C GLY A 25 -38.28 -26.39 18.35
N LYS A 26 -37.88 -27.53 17.78
CA LYS A 26 -38.20 -28.83 18.33
C LYS A 26 -37.52 -28.90 19.69
N GLU A 27 -38.27 -28.90 20.78
CA GLU A 27 -37.70 -29.04 22.12
C GLU A 27 -36.95 -30.35 22.18
N LEU A 28 -35.62 -30.27 22.35
CA LEU A 28 -34.72 -31.39 22.47
C LEU A 28 -35.07 -32.19 23.75
N SER A 29 -35.14 -33.48 23.66
CA SER A 29 -35.35 -34.34 24.82
C SER A 29 -34.24 -34.15 25.86
N SER A 30 -34.52 -34.40 27.11
CA SER A 30 -33.53 -34.23 28.19
C SER A 30 -32.27 -35.05 28.01
N ALA A 31 -32.36 -36.19 27.31
CA ALA A 31 -31.23 -37.03 26.95
C ALA A 31 -30.34 -36.36 25.87
N GLU A 32 -30.93 -35.82 24.82
CA GLU A 32 -30.21 -35.10 23.76
C GLU A 32 -29.54 -33.81 24.28
N GLN A 33 -30.20 -33.09 25.20
CA GLN A 33 -29.62 -31.92 25.87
C GLN A 33 -28.37 -32.29 26.69
N LYS A 34 -28.42 -33.45 27.39
CA LYS A 34 -27.28 -33.93 28.17
C LYS A 34 -26.10 -34.36 27.28
N GLU A 35 -26.41 -35.03 26.18
CA GLU A 35 -25.39 -35.43 25.20
C GLU A 35 -24.73 -34.19 24.54
N LEU A 36 -25.52 -33.18 24.13
CA LEU A 36 -25.02 -31.91 23.58
C LEU A 36 -24.13 -31.19 24.57
N LYS A 37 -24.52 -31.09 25.85
CA LYS A 37 -23.70 -30.48 26.91
C LYS A 37 -22.36 -31.20 27.07
N THR A 38 -22.38 -32.52 27.06
CA THR A 38 -21.15 -33.32 27.18
C THR A 38 -20.23 -33.13 25.96
N ARG A 39 -20.81 -33.08 24.76
CA ARG A 39 -20.06 -32.81 23.52
C ARG A 39 -19.50 -31.42 23.49
N MET A 40 -20.26 -30.38 23.91
CA MET A 40 -19.77 -29.01 24.04
C MET A 40 -18.60 -28.91 25.03
N ALA A 41 -18.71 -29.55 26.20
CA ALA A 41 -17.62 -29.56 27.18
C ALA A 41 -16.35 -30.20 26.62
N LYS A 42 -16.49 -31.30 25.88
CA LYS A 42 -15.36 -31.98 25.21
C LYS A 42 -14.71 -31.08 24.16
N LEU A 43 -15.50 -30.46 23.29
CA LEU A 43 -15.01 -29.53 22.26
C LEU A 43 -14.35 -28.30 22.85
N THR A 44 -14.89 -27.77 23.95
CA THR A 44 -14.31 -26.62 24.66
C THR A 44 -12.93 -26.98 25.23
N THR A 45 -12.79 -28.20 25.78
CA THR A 45 -11.51 -28.69 26.30
C THR A 45 -10.50 -28.89 25.16
N GLU A 46 -10.90 -29.49 24.05
CA GLU A 46 -10.06 -29.64 22.86
C GLU A 46 -9.62 -28.29 22.29
N LEU A 47 -10.53 -27.32 22.21
CA LEU A 47 -10.27 -25.98 21.73
C LEU A 47 -9.24 -25.24 22.62
N SER A 48 -9.39 -25.38 23.94
CA SER A 48 -8.43 -24.82 24.92
C SER A 48 -7.04 -25.47 24.80
N ALA A 49 -7.00 -26.79 24.56
CA ALA A 49 -5.75 -27.52 24.35
C ALA A 49 -5.06 -27.12 23.03
N LEU A 50 -5.83 -26.92 21.96
CA LEU A 50 -5.32 -26.45 20.67
C LEU A 50 -4.82 -25.00 20.78
N GLN A 51 -5.54 -24.13 21.49
CA GLN A 51 -5.10 -22.75 21.74
C GLN A 51 -3.78 -22.69 22.50
N LYS A 52 -3.56 -23.58 23.48
CA LYS A 52 -2.28 -23.69 24.21
C LYS A 52 -1.13 -24.23 23.33
N ARG A 53 -1.43 -25.02 22.33
CA ARG A 53 -0.42 -25.55 21.38
C ARG A 53 -0.12 -24.59 20.23
N LYS A 54 -0.90 -23.52 20.09
CA LYS A 54 -0.66 -22.53 19.07
C LYS A 54 0.73 -21.91 19.26
N PRO A 55 1.63 -21.95 18.28
CA PRO A 55 2.93 -21.31 18.39
C PRO A 55 2.72 -19.82 18.66
N ALA A 56 3.57 -19.25 19.52
CA ALA A 56 3.56 -17.81 19.75
C ALA A 56 3.75 -17.11 18.40
N ARG A 57 2.77 -16.32 18.00
CA ARG A 57 2.91 -15.50 16.79
C ARG A 57 3.91 -14.41 17.12
N GLU A 58 4.90 -14.24 16.25
CA GLU A 58 5.74 -13.06 16.30
C GLU A 58 4.85 -11.83 16.25
N MET A 59 4.97 -10.98 17.26
CA MET A 59 4.21 -9.74 17.35
C MET A 59 4.96 -8.69 16.55
N VAL A 60 4.33 -8.14 15.53
CA VAL A 60 4.85 -7.00 14.79
C VAL A 60 4.26 -5.74 15.40
N GLN A 61 5.09 -4.71 15.58
CA GLN A 61 4.59 -3.39 15.94
C GLN A 61 3.63 -2.90 14.86
N SER A 62 2.45 -2.50 15.28
CA SER A 62 1.40 -1.98 14.40
C SER A 62 0.84 -0.68 14.96
N PHE A 63 0.22 0.10 14.10
CA PHE A 63 -0.49 1.31 14.49
C PHE A 63 -1.97 1.00 14.66
N ASP A 64 -2.51 1.44 15.77
CA ASP A 64 -3.95 1.40 16.04
C ASP A 64 -4.53 2.81 15.98
N GLU A 65 -5.79 2.93 15.58
CA GLU A 65 -6.45 4.21 15.52
C GLU A 65 -6.91 4.65 16.91
N LYS A 66 -6.72 5.94 17.22
CA LYS A 66 -7.32 6.50 18.42
C LYS A 66 -8.84 6.47 18.29
N SER A 67 -9.54 6.19 19.38
CA SER A 67 -11.00 6.19 19.45
C SER A 67 -11.62 7.54 19.07
N LYS A 68 -10.89 8.63 19.23
CA LYS A 68 -11.28 10.00 18.84
C LYS A 68 -10.10 10.68 18.14
N PRO A 69 -10.00 10.56 16.80
CA PRO A 69 -9.00 11.29 16.05
C PRO A 69 -9.31 12.79 16.07
N THR A 70 -8.29 13.60 16.31
CA THR A 70 -8.40 15.06 16.41
C THR A 70 -7.43 15.73 15.45
N ASP A 71 -7.81 16.91 14.95
CA ASP A 71 -6.90 17.75 14.16
C ASP A 71 -5.80 18.32 15.06
N MET A 72 -4.60 18.43 14.53
CA MET A 72 -3.45 18.93 15.27
C MET A 72 -3.32 20.45 15.14
N LYS A 73 -2.78 21.07 16.17
CA LYS A 73 -2.37 22.47 16.11
C LYS A 73 -0.98 22.59 15.49
N ILE A 74 -0.75 23.67 14.77
CA ILE A 74 0.55 23.98 14.19
C ILE A 74 1.53 24.30 15.33
N HIS A 75 2.65 23.59 15.37
CA HIS A 75 3.74 23.87 16.30
C HIS A 75 4.60 25.01 15.72
N ILE A 76 4.47 26.21 16.28
CA ILE A 76 5.19 27.40 15.78
C ILE A 76 6.69 27.16 15.91
N ARG A 77 7.40 27.22 14.78
CA ARG A 77 8.86 26.95 14.69
C ARG A 77 9.26 25.59 15.28
N GLY A 78 8.37 24.59 15.24
CA GLY A 78 8.62 23.26 15.80
C GLY A 78 8.54 23.17 17.33
N ASN A 79 8.20 24.25 18.03
CA ASN A 79 8.10 24.25 19.47
C ASN A 79 6.77 23.62 19.93
N ILE A 80 6.85 22.50 20.67
CA ILE A 80 5.69 21.73 21.15
C ILE A 80 4.82 22.51 22.17
N TYR A 81 5.38 23.52 22.81
CA TYR A 81 4.68 24.36 23.79
C TYR A 81 4.06 25.62 23.16
N GLN A 82 4.48 25.98 21.95
CA GLN A 82 3.93 27.13 21.23
C GLN A 82 2.96 26.64 20.14
N LEU A 83 1.68 26.58 20.50
CA LEU A 83 0.63 26.07 19.62
C LEU A 83 -0.06 27.22 18.87
N GLY A 84 -0.11 27.12 17.55
CA GLY A 84 -0.80 28.04 16.66
C GLY A 84 -2.23 27.57 16.30
N ALA A 85 -2.67 27.92 15.11
CA ALA A 85 -3.98 27.55 14.59
C ALA A 85 -4.12 26.02 14.43
N ILE A 86 -5.36 25.54 14.44
CA ILE A 86 -5.67 24.14 14.12
C ILE A 86 -5.44 23.92 12.63
N ALA A 87 -4.63 22.91 12.29
CA ALA A 87 -4.47 22.43 10.92
C ALA A 87 -5.43 21.27 10.68
N PRO A 88 -6.48 21.45 9.86
CA PRO A 88 -7.40 20.37 9.53
C PRO A 88 -6.65 19.28 8.77
N ARG A 89 -7.01 18.02 9.01
CA ARG A 89 -6.49 16.89 8.25
C ARG A 89 -6.89 17.01 6.79
N GLY A 90 -5.98 16.68 5.89
CA GLY A 90 -6.21 16.82 4.47
C GLY A 90 -5.01 16.36 3.67
N VAL A 91 -5.06 16.58 2.37
CA VAL A 91 -3.95 16.37 1.44
C VAL A 91 -3.26 17.67 1.09
N LEU A 92 -2.05 17.59 0.56
CA LEU A 92 -1.31 18.77 0.14
C LEU A 92 -2.02 19.48 -1.02
N GLN A 93 -2.40 20.73 -0.83
CA GLN A 93 -3.11 21.51 -1.86
C GLN A 93 -2.29 21.67 -3.14
N VAL A 94 -0.97 21.84 -3.03
CA VAL A 94 -0.06 21.99 -4.17
C VAL A 94 0.04 20.71 -5.03
N ALA A 95 -0.22 19.55 -4.45
CA ALA A 95 -0.19 18.27 -5.14
C ALA A 95 -1.61 17.76 -5.48
N ASN A 96 -2.63 18.58 -5.25
CA ASN A 96 -4.01 18.18 -5.50
C ASN A 96 -4.35 18.26 -6.99
N TYR A 97 -4.77 17.15 -7.56
CA TYR A 97 -5.11 16.98 -8.98
C TYR A 97 -6.63 16.91 -9.23
N GLY A 98 -7.43 17.00 -8.18
CA GLY A 98 -8.89 16.91 -8.23
C GLY A 98 -9.54 17.44 -6.95
N PRO A 99 -10.81 17.11 -6.67
CA PRO A 99 -11.44 17.47 -5.44
C PRO A 99 -10.73 16.80 -4.26
N ALA A 100 -10.38 17.58 -3.24
CA ALA A 100 -9.70 17.02 -2.06
C ALA A 100 -10.58 15.97 -1.37
N PRO A 101 -10.01 14.83 -0.94
CA PRO A 101 -10.76 13.81 -0.24
C PRO A 101 -11.33 14.37 1.07
N LYS A 102 -12.57 14.01 1.38
CA LYS A 102 -13.21 14.39 2.64
C LYS A 102 -12.67 13.50 3.76
N MET A 103 -12.02 14.11 4.73
CA MET A 103 -11.52 13.39 5.90
C MET A 103 -12.67 12.99 6.83
N PRO A 104 -12.72 11.72 7.28
CA PRO A 104 -13.78 11.25 8.17
C PRO A 104 -13.62 11.84 9.57
N THR A 105 -14.75 12.08 10.23
CA THR A 105 -14.75 12.60 11.61
C THR A 105 -14.45 11.52 12.66
N LYS A 106 -14.75 10.26 12.33
CA LYS A 106 -14.61 9.11 13.24
C LYS A 106 -13.36 8.27 13.02
N ALA A 107 -12.57 8.54 11.95
CA ALA A 107 -11.36 7.83 11.62
C ALA A 107 -10.20 8.81 11.38
N SER A 108 -8.97 8.32 11.36
CA SER A 108 -7.77 9.16 11.23
C SER A 108 -7.61 9.85 9.88
N GLY A 109 -8.21 9.32 8.82
CA GLY A 109 -8.04 9.77 7.43
C GLY A 109 -6.85 9.12 6.72
N ARG A 110 -6.21 8.11 7.34
CA ARG A 110 -5.06 7.39 6.70
C ARG A 110 -5.50 6.60 5.48
N LEU A 111 -6.69 6.02 5.51
CA LEU A 111 -7.23 5.27 4.37
C LEU A 111 -7.49 6.21 3.19
N GLU A 112 -8.15 7.33 3.43
CA GLU A 112 -8.43 8.36 2.43
C GLU A 112 -7.14 8.96 1.83
N LEU A 113 -6.11 9.14 2.68
CA LEU A 113 -4.79 9.55 2.20
C LEU A 113 -4.14 8.46 1.34
N ALA A 114 -4.24 7.20 1.75
CA ALA A 114 -3.68 6.09 0.98
C ALA A 114 -4.38 5.96 -0.37
N ASP A 115 -5.71 6.03 -0.40
CA ASP A 115 -6.49 6.00 -1.63
C ASP A 115 -6.13 7.16 -2.56
N TRP A 116 -5.97 8.37 -2.01
CA TRP A 116 -5.53 9.54 -2.78
C TRP A 116 -4.12 9.38 -3.36
N ILE A 117 -3.19 8.77 -2.63
CA ILE A 117 -1.82 8.52 -3.11
C ILE A 117 -1.83 7.52 -4.28
N VAL A 118 -2.62 6.45 -4.19
CA VAL A 118 -2.65 5.38 -5.21
C VAL A 118 -3.70 5.59 -6.30
N ASP A 119 -4.41 6.69 -6.26
CA ASP A 119 -5.40 7.03 -7.28
C ASP A 119 -4.73 7.07 -8.67
N PRO A 120 -5.24 6.35 -9.67
CA PRO A 120 -4.72 6.40 -11.03
C PRO A 120 -4.70 7.81 -11.66
N ALA A 121 -5.55 8.71 -11.19
CA ALA A 121 -5.56 10.11 -11.61
C ALA A 121 -4.43 10.95 -10.99
N ASN A 122 -3.75 10.43 -9.96
CA ASN A 122 -2.61 11.11 -9.35
C ASN A 122 -1.41 11.13 -10.31
N PRO A 123 -0.99 12.30 -10.81
CA PRO A 123 0.05 12.36 -11.84
C PRO A 123 1.45 12.06 -11.31
N LEU A 124 1.66 12.07 -10.00
CA LEU A 124 2.99 12.01 -9.41
C LEU A 124 3.39 10.61 -8.97
N THR A 125 2.53 9.89 -8.26
CA THR A 125 2.91 8.64 -7.58
C THR A 125 3.47 7.60 -8.54
N ALA A 126 2.79 7.36 -9.67
CA ALA A 126 3.26 6.39 -10.66
C ALA A 126 4.56 6.82 -11.34
N ARG A 127 4.72 8.12 -11.67
CA ARG A 127 5.95 8.66 -12.26
C ARG A 127 7.12 8.57 -11.31
N VAL A 128 6.94 8.96 -10.06
CA VAL A 128 8.00 8.87 -9.03
C VAL A 128 8.44 7.43 -8.84
N MET A 129 7.50 6.50 -8.76
CA MET A 129 7.85 5.08 -8.58
C MET A 129 8.52 4.48 -9.81
N ALA A 130 8.03 4.79 -11.01
CA ALA A 130 8.65 4.36 -12.26
C ALA A 130 10.08 4.90 -12.39
N ASN A 131 10.30 6.18 -12.05
CA ASN A 131 11.62 6.78 -12.06
C ASN A 131 12.58 6.15 -11.04
N ARG A 132 12.11 5.80 -9.85
CA ARG A 132 12.92 5.10 -8.84
C ARG A 132 13.32 3.69 -9.29
N VAL A 133 12.40 2.94 -9.85
CA VAL A 133 12.69 1.61 -10.40
C VAL A 133 13.68 1.73 -11.56
N TRP A 134 13.50 2.70 -12.44
CA TRP A 134 14.46 3.00 -13.52
C TRP A 134 15.84 3.34 -12.98
N HIS A 135 15.92 4.23 -11.98
CA HIS A 135 17.17 4.61 -11.32
C HIS A 135 17.90 3.40 -10.75
N TRP A 136 17.21 2.51 -10.05
CA TRP A 136 17.83 1.31 -9.48
C TRP A 136 18.35 0.33 -10.54
N LEU A 137 17.71 0.28 -11.70
CA LEU A 137 18.12 -0.63 -12.77
C LEU A 137 19.21 -0.06 -13.67
N ILE A 138 19.12 1.20 -14.03
CA ILE A 138 20.02 1.85 -15.00
C ILE A 138 21.17 2.60 -14.30
N GLY A 139 21.00 2.97 -13.03
CA GLY A 139 21.97 3.74 -12.24
C GLY A 139 21.64 5.23 -12.13
N GLU A 140 20.94 5.80 -13.10
CA GLU A 140 20.43 7.18 -13.07
C GLU A 140 18.94 7.20 -13.41
N GLY A 141 18.17 8.11 -12.77
CA GLY A 141 16.75 8.32 -13.07
C GLY A 141 16.55 9.06 -14.39
N LEU A 142 15.41 8.86 -15.02
CA LEU A 142 14.94 9.74 -16.10
C LEU A 142 14.82 11.18 -15.62
N VAL A 143 14.36 11.36 -14.37
CA VAL A 143 14.56 12.55 -13.55
C VAL A 143 15.70 12.26 -12.59
N ARG A 144 16.84 12.95 -12.73
CA ARG A 144 18.04 12.67 -11.93
C ARG A 144 17.86 13.02 -10.47
N THR A 145 17.12 14.07 -10.18
CA THR A 145 16.74 14.47 -8.82
C THR A 145 15.63 13.57 -8.28
N VAL A 146 15.95 12.29 -8.00
CA VAL A 146 14.99 11.21 -7.69
C VAL A 146 14.05 11.56 -6.53
N ASP A 147 14.55 12.31 -5.56
CA ASP A 147 13.78 12.73 -4.38
C ASP A 147 13.19 14.15 -4.51
N ASN A 148 13.36 14.78 -5.67
CA ASN A 148 12.82 16.10 -5.95
C ASN A 148 12.18 16.17 -7.34
N PHE A 149 10.88 15.92 -7.39
CA PHE A 149 10.02 16.08 -8.57
C PHE A 149 9.32 17.45 -8.61
N GLY A 150 9.76 18.38 -7.78
CA GLY A 150 9.21 19.72 -7.69
C GLY A 150 9.83 20.69 -8.70
N THR A 151 9.43 21.95 -8.61
CA THR A 151 9.88 23.05 -9.49
C THR A 151 11.39 23.33 -9.41
N THR A 152 12.06 22.88 -8.34
CA THR A 152 13.50 23.00 -8.15
C THR A 152 14.26 21.72 -8.55
N GLY A 153 13.56 20.69 -8.98
CA GLY A 153 14.14 19.46 -9.51
C GLY A 153 14.49 19.59 -11.00
N GLU A 154 15.20 18.58 -11.52
CA GLU A 154 15.48 18.49 -12.94
C GLU A 154 14.25 18.03 -13.73
N SER A 155 14.15 18.51 -14.97
CA SER A 155 13.17 17.98 -15.93
C SER A 155 13.59 16.57 -16.39
N PRO A 156 12.63 15.70 -16.71
CA PRO A 156 12.95 14.37 -17.20
C PRO A 156 13.70 14.44 -18.53
N SER A 157 14.71 13.59 -18.70
CA SER A 157 15.46 13.47 -19.97
C SER A 157 14.59 12.93 -21.11
N HIS A 158 13.66 12.04 -20.78
CA HIS A 158 12.72 11.41 -21.71
C HIS A 158 11.31 11.41 -21.10
N PRO A 159 10.57 12.54 -21.21
CA PRO A 159 9.26 12.68 -20.58
C PRO A 159 8.25 11.64 -21.08
N GLU A 160 8.21 11.37 -22.37
CA GLU A 160 7.30 10.39 -22.96
C GLU A 160 7.56 8.97 -22.46
N LEU A 161 8.83 8.60 -22.26
CA LEU A 161 9.19 7.29 -21.70
C LEU A 161 8.76 7.20 -20.24
N LEU A 162 8.97 8.26 -19.45
CA LEU A 162 8.52 8.30 -18.05
C LEU A 162 7.01 8.13 -17.95
N ASP A 163 6.26 8.82 -18.81
CA ASP A 163 4.81 8.73 -18.85
C ASP A 163 4.33 7.34 -19.29
N HIS A 164 4.96 6.77 -20.31
CA HIS A 164 4.68 5.41 -20.75
C HIS A 164 4.87 4.38 -19.63
N LEU A 165 6.00 4.44 -18.93
CA LEU A 165 6.29 3.54 -17.81
C LEU A 165 5.30 3.72 -16.65
N ALA A 166 4.91 4.97 -16.34
CA ALA A 166 3.94 5.28 -15.31
C ALA A 166 2.55 4.71 -15.66
N VAL A 167 2.08 4.91 -16.90
CA VAL A 167 0.80 4.37 -17.36
C VAL A 167 0.81 2.84 -17.36
N GLN A 168 1.88 2.22 -17.87
CA GLN A 168 2.02 0.76 -17.81
C GLN A 168 2.01 0.23 -16.38
N PHE A 169 2.66 0.91 -15.46
CA PHE A 169 2.72 0.52 -14.06
C PHE A 169 1.32 0.48 -13.43
N ILE A 170 0.50 1.52 -13.67
CA ILE A 170 -0.91 1.57 -13.24
C ILE A 170 -1.72 0.43 -13.88
N GLN A 171 -1.67 0.28 -15.22
CA GLN A 171 -2.42 -0.72 -15.96
C GLN A 171 -2.07 -2.16 -15.56
N GLN A 172 -0.85 -2.39 -15.14
CA GLN A 172 -0.38 -3.70 -14.66
C GLN A 172 -0.70 -3.96 -13.19
N GLY A 173 -1.54 -3.13 -12.56
CA GLY A 173 -1.97 -3.26 -11.17
C GLY A 173 -0.88 -2.91 -10.16
N TRP A 174 -0.10 -1.87 -10.43
CA TRP A 174 0.97 -1.38 -9.54
C TRP A 174 2.05 -2.44 -9.23
N SER A 175 2.30 -3.33 -10.18
CA SER A 175 3.25 -4.44 -10.00
C SER A 175 4.68 -4.00 -10.32
N VAL A 176 5.47 -3.73 -9.30
CA VAL A 176 6.91 -3.43 -9.41
C VAL A 176 7.65 -4.55 -10.15
N LYS A 177 7.28 -5.81 -9.89
CA LYS A 177 7.89 -6.97 -10.57
C LYS A 177 7.67 -6.96 -12.09
N LYS A 178 6.47 -6.60 -12.55
CA LYS A 178 6.18 -6.50 -13.99
C LYS A 178 6.94 -5.32 -14.61
N LEU A 179 7.01 -4.19 -13.91
CA LEU A 179 7.76 -3.01 -14.35
C LEU A 179 9.26 -3.31 -14.48
N ILE A 180 9.87 -3.94 -13.47
CA ILE A 180 11.28 -4.40 -13.52
C ILE A 180 11.49 -5.31 -14.73
N ARG A 181 10.60 -6.28 -14.94
CA ARG A 181 10.69 -7.19 -16.08
C ARG A 181 10.64 -6.45 -17.42
N ALA A 182 9.73 -5.48 -17.56
CA ALA A 182 9.60 -4.70 -18.79
C ALA A 182 10.88 -3.91 -19.09
N ILE A 183 11.46 -3.25 -18.09
CA ILE A 183 12.71 -2.49 -18.25
C ILE A 183 13.88 -3.43 -18.53
N ALA A 184 14.03 -4.52 -17.78
CA ALA A 184 15.16 -5.45 -17.95
C ALA A 184 15.17 -6.18 -19.31
N LEU A 185 14.01 -6.38 -19.93
CA LEU A 185 13.90 -6.95 -21.26
C LEU A 185 14.05 -5.92 -22.39
N SER A 186 14.11 -4.63 -22.07
CA SER A 186 14.29 -3.57 -23.06
C SER A 186 15.65 -3.61 -23.74
N LYS A 187 15.75 -3.02 -24.92
CA LYS A 187 17.04 -2.87 -25.62
C LYS A 187 17.99 -1.97 -24.82
N THR A 188 17.48 -0.93 -24.19
CA THR A 188 18.26 0.02 -23.39
C THR A 188 18.99 -0.66 -22.24
N TYR A 189 18.33 -1.57 -21.51
CA TYR A 189 18.97 -2.31 -20.41
C TYR A 189 20.07 -3.26 -20.88
N ARG A 190 19.96 -3.74 -22.13
CA ARG A 190 20.92 -4.69 -22.74
C ARG A 190 22.02 -4.02 -23.56
N LEU A 191 22.12 -2.69 -23.51
CA LEU A 191 23.23 -1.98 -24.16
C LEU A 191 24.58 -2.36 -23.53
N SER A 192 25.61 -2.35 -24.33
CA SER A 192 27.00 -2.50 -23.87
C SER A 192 27.38 -1.30 -23.01
N SER A 193 28.24 -1.53 -22.02
CA SER A 193 28.85 -0.45 -21.23
C SER A 193 30.11 0.14 -21.90
N ALA A 194 30.52 -0.39 -23.04
CA ALA A 194 31.62 0.17 -23.80
C ALA A 194 31.24 1.58 -24.31
N ARG A 195 32.01 2.59 -23.91
CA ARG A 195 31.84 3.96 -24.41
C ARG A 195 32.37 3.99 -25.87
N GLY A 196 31.48 4.30 -26.81
CA GLY A 196 31.89 4.74 -28.12
C GLY A 196 32.55 6.14 -28.07
N GLU A 197 33.10 6.62 -29.17
CA GLU A 197 33.72 7.95 -29.28
C GLU A 197 32.68 9.12 -29.21
N GLN A 198 31.56 8.95 -28.53
CA GLN A 198 30.51 9.96 -28.45
C GLN A 198 30.96 11.11 -27.53
N ARG A 199 31.48 12.17 -28.13
CA ARG A 199 31.87 13.42 -27.47
C ARG A 199 30.65 14.31 -27.13
N GLU A 200 29.52 14.08 -27.80
CA GLU A 200 28.33 14.96 -27.73
C GLU A 200 27.43 14.76 -26.50
N ASP A 201 27.48 13.58 -25.86
CA ASP A 201 26.70 13.30 -24.64
C ASP A 201 27.61 12.71 -23.53
N PRO A 202 28.46 13.54 -22.90
CA PRO A 202 29.40 13.07 -21.89
C PRO A 202 28.71 12.51 -20.63
N GLN A 203 27.49 12.91 -20.39
CA GLN A 203 26.67 12.48 -19.25
C GLN A 203 25.75 11.31 -19.57
N ASN A 204 25.78 10.78 -20.79
CA ASN A 204 24.91 9.68 -21.25
C ASN A 204 23.42 9.94 -21.02
N ARG A 205 22.97 11.19 -21.20
CA ARG A 205 21.56 11.56 -21.00
C ARG A 205 20.64 10.94 -22.06
N LEU A 206 21.19 10.64 -23.24
CA LEU A 206 20.47 10.02 -24.35
C LEU A 206 20.51 8.49 -24.31
N LEU A 207 21.07 7.91 -23.25
CA LEU A 207 21.13 6.46 -23.03
C LEU A 207 21.79 5.69 -24.18
N ALA A 208 22.89 6.21 -24.72
CA ALA A 208 23.61 5.62 -25.83
C ALA A 208 24.39 4.34 -25.45
N HIS A 209 24.72 4.19 -24.17
CA HIS A 209 25.39 3.00 -23.62
C HIS A 209 24.85 2.74 -22.20
N MET A 210 25.11 1.55 -21.64
CA MET A 210 24.80 1.26 -20.25
C MET A 210 25.84 1.92 -19.34
N ASN A 211 25.37 2.55 -18.27
CA ASN A 211 26.27 3.16 -17.28
C ASN A 211 27.07 2.09 -16.54
N HIS A 212 28.36 2.35 -16.30
CA HIS A 212 29.15 1.53 -15.39
C HIS A 212 28.63 1.74 -13.96
N ARG A 213 28.31 0.67 -13.28
CA ARG A 213 27.92 0.71 -11.87
C ARG A 213 28.61 -0.42 -11.10
N ARG A 214 28.91 -0.13 -9.85
CA ARG A 214 29.41 -1.15 -8.93
C ARG A 214 28.25 -2.11 -8.60
N LEU A 215 28.55 -3.39 -8.55
CA LEU A 215 27.66 -4.40 -8.00
C LEU A 215 27.86 -4.40 -6.48
N ASP A 216 26.77 -4.35 -5.75
CA ASP A 216 26.76 -4.43 -4.28
C ASP A 216 26.81 -5.90 -3.84
#